data_9150c781576b5ffbf9bf4d51876beedd
#
_entry.id   9150c781576b5ffbf9bf4d51876beedd
#
_cell.length_a   1.000
_cell.length_b   1.000
_cell.length_c   1.000
_cell.angle_alpha   90.00
_cell.angle_beta   90.00
_cell.angle_gamma   90.00
#
_symmetry.space_group_name_H-M   'P 1'
#
loop_
_entity.id
_entity.type
_entity.pdbx_description
1 polymer ?
#
loop_
_entity_poly.entity_id
_entity_poly.type
_entity_poly.pdbx_seq_one_letter_code
_entity_poly.pdbx_strand_id
1 'polypeptide(L)'
;MHATVRALPQSGETLLPAPRNDNLRWRPRRAVRVILWAALGLPAGLGIYLAGLQLTGNIHTVEPGALYRSAQLGESALTDVIDDYHIKSVINLRGADPRASWYRSEIAVSQARGVVHYDLPMSANSLVDPSTMARISALLRSAPKPVLIHCQSGADRTGLVAAIYEYAIAARPAEEAEEQLSLRFGHVPYL
;
A
#
# COMPACT_ATOMS: atom_id res chain seq x y z
N MET A 1 78.74 -66.51 28.89
CA MET A 1 77.48 -66.65 28.12
C MET A 1 76.73 -65.33 28.27
N HIS A 2 76.84 -64.40 27.27
CA HIS A 2 76.15 -63.15 27.27
C HIS A 2 74.94 -63.30 26.31
N ALA A 3 73.78 -63.16 26.85
CA ALA A 3 72.53 -63.09 26.10
C ALA A 3 72.29 -61.67 25.67
N THR A 4 72.29 -61.44 24.34
CA THR A 4 71.97 -60.14 23.76
C THR A 4 70.46 -59.98 23.66
N VAL A 5 69.92 -59.04 24.39
CA VAL A 5 68.48 -58.66 24.32
C VAL A 5 68.34 -57.77 23.07
N ARG A 6 67.58 -58.23 22.11
CA ARG A 6 67.18 -57.50 20.90
C ARG A 6 65.99 -56.63 21.17
N ALA A 7 66.20 -55.31 21.11
CA ALA A 7 65.09 -54.32 21.24
C ALA A 7 64.15 -54.38 20.01
N LEU A 8 62.86 -54.42 20.28
CA LEU A 8 61.80 -54.38 19.27
C LEU A 8 61.62 -52.91 18.79
N PRO A 9 61.31 -52.68 17.53
CA PRO A 9 61.04 -51.32 17.03
C PRO A 9 59.72 -50.79 17.56
N GLN A 10 59.75 -49.54 18.09
CA GLN A 10 58.57 -48.82 18.50
C GLN A 10 57.72 -48.48 17.25
N SER A 11 56.46 -48.90 17.28
CA SER A 11 55.45 -48.59 16.27
C SER A 11 55.23 -47.08 16.25
N GLY A 12 55.57 -46.50 15.07
CA GLY A 12 55.32 -45.08 14.81
C GLY A 12 53.82 -44.78 14.89
N GLU A 13 53.39 -44.06 15.86
CA GLU A 13 52.08 -43.42 15.91
C GLU A 13 52.01 -42.41 14.75
N THR A 14 51.25 -42.73 13.74
CA THR A 14 50.88 -41.79 12.68
C THR A 14 49.91 -40.77 13.28
N LEU A 15 50.42 -39.64 13.72
CA LEU A 15 49.59 -38.50 14.14
C LEU A 15 48.73 -38.07 12.96
N LEU A 16 47.44 -38.41 13.02
CA LEU A 16 46.46 -37.85 12.09
C LEU A 16 46.51 -36.32 12.18
N PRO A 17 46.52 -35.60 11.05
CA PRO A 17 46.46 -34.14 11.08
C PRO A 17 45.18 -33.69 11.79
N ALA A 18 45.33 -32.81 12.74
CA ALA A 18 44.20 -32.20 13.43
C ALA A 18 43.19 -31.67 12.43
N PRO A 19 41.87 -31.81 12.68
CA PRO A 19 40.85 -31.31 11.79
C PRO A 19 41.08 -29.82 11.57
N ARG A 20 41.28 -29.45 10.30
CA ARG A 20 41.32 -28.02 9.91
C ARG A 20 39.99 -27.39 10.32
N ASN A 21 40.04 -26.59 11.35
CA ASN A 21 38.92 -25.79 11.74
C ASN A 21 38.78 -24.66 10.70
N ASP A 22 38.16 -24.98 9.57
CA ASP A 22 37.76 -24.01 8.57
C ASP A 22 36.60 -23.21 9.17
N ASN A 23 36.92 -22.48 10.25
CA ASN A 23 36.04 -21.48 10.78
C ASN A 23 35.70 -20.56 9.61
N LEU A 24 34.48 -20.68 9.13
CA LEU A 24 33.85 -19.70 8.25
C LEU A 24 34.21 -18.33 8.82
N ARG A 25 35.24 -17.70 8.26
CA ARG A 25 35.59 -16.32 8.57
C ARG A 25 34.43 -15.48 8.09
N TRP A 26 33.42 -15.34 8.98
CA TRP A 26 32.31 -14.44 8.80
C TRP A 26 32.91 -13.07 8.50
N ARG A 27 32.75 -12.58 7.26
CA ARG A 27 33.33 -11.30 6.84
C ARG A 27 32.37 -10.21 7.33
N PRO A 28 32.56 -9.61 8.49
CA PRO A 28 31.63 -8.65 9.08
C PRO A 28 31.39 -7.46 8.15
N ARG A 29 32.39 -7.11 7.34
CA ARG A 29 32.26 -6.04 6.33
C ARG A 29 31.20 -6.32 5.25
N ARG A 30 31.00 -7.56 4.84
CA ARG A 30 29.94 -7.92 3.88
C ARG A 30 28.57 -7.85 4.51
N ALA A 31 28.41 -8.37 5.72
CA ALA A 31 27.15 -8.29 6.45
C ALA A 31 26.74 -6.85 6.76
N VAL A 32 27.67 -6.01 7.22
CA VAL A 32 27.42 -4.58 7.45
C VAL A 32 26.97 -3.88 6.16
N ARG A 33 27.64 -4.17 5.03
CA ARG A 33 27.23 -3.59 3.73
C ARG A 33 25.82 -4.02 3.34
N VAL A 34 25.48 -5.29 3.49
CA VAL A 34 24.13 -5.80 3.19
C VAL A 34 23.08 -5.13 4.08
N ILE A 35 23.37 -5.01 5.38
CA ILE A 35 22.48 -4.31 6.33
C ILE A 35 22.30 -2.84 5.94
N LEU A 36 23.38 -2.14 5.58
CA LEU A 36 23.32 -0.75 5.15
C LEU A 36 22.52 -0.59 3.84
N TRP A 37 22.74 -1.46 2.86
CA TRP A 37 21.96 -1.45 1.62
C TRP A 37 20.49 -1.76 1.85
N ALA A 38 20.16 -2.70 2.75
CA ALA A 38 18.78 -2.99 3.13
C ALA A 38 18.15 -1.81 3.88
N ALA A 39 18.88 -1.22 4.83
CA ALA A 39 18.41 -0.09 5.65
C ALA A 39 18.13 1.18 4.83
N LEU A 40 18.84 1.40 3.73
CA LEU A 40 18.64 2.54 2.83
C LEU A 40 17.73 2.18 1.66
N GLY A 41 17.90 0.99 1.10
CA GLY A 41 17.19 0.55 -0.11
C GLY A 41 15.71 0.29 0.11
N LEU A 42 15.33 -0.30 1.25
CA LEU A 42 13.92 -0.56 1.54
C LEU A 42 13.08 0.72 1.71
N PRO A 43 13.50 1.72 2.52
CA PRO A 43 12.77 2.98 2.63
C PRO A 43 12.74 3.75 1.29
N ALA A 44 13.85 3.75 0.55
CA ALA A 44 13.89 4.40 -0.76
C ALA A 44 12.94 3.73 -1.75
N GLY A 45 12.92 2.40 -1.80
CA GLY A 45 12.00 1.63 -2.64
C GLY A 45 10.53 1.90 -2.29
N LEU A 46 10.21 1.93 -0.99
CA LEU A 46 8.88 2.29 -0.52
C LEU A 46 8.51 3.73 -0.92
N GLY A 47 9.44 4.67 -0.74
CA GLY A 47 9.23 6.07 -1.15
C GLY A 47 8.96 6.22 -2.65
N ILE A 48 9.72 5.52 -3.50
CA ILE A 48 9.51 5.49 -4.96
C ILE A 48 8.14 4.89 -5.30
N TYR A 49 7.76 3.78 -4.63
CA TYR A 49 6.46 3.16 -4.83
C TYR A 49 5.31 4.11 -4.48
N LEU A 50 5.34 4.73 -3.30
CA LEU A 50 4.32 5.67 -2.85
C LEU A 50 4.25 6.91 -3.77
N ALA A 51 5.40 7.44 -4.21
CA ALA A 51 5.45 8.52 -5.20
C ALA A 51 4.83 8.08 -6.53
N GLY A 52 5.11 6.87 -6.99
CA GLY A 52 4.51 6.27 -8.18
C GLY A 52 2.98 6.26 -8.11
N LEU A 53 2.40 5.82 -6.98
CA LEU A 53 0.95 5.84 -6.77
C LEU A 53 0.38 7.26 -6.91
N GLN A 54 1.06 8.28 -6.35
CA GLN A 54 0.61 9.67 -6.46
C GLN A 54 0.69 10.19 -7.90
N LEU A 55 1.78 9.88 -8.61
CA LEU A 55 1.99 10.32 -9.99
C LEU A 55 1.01 9.68 -10.98
N THR A 56 0.58 8.44 -10.71
CA THR A 56 -0.42 7.72 -11.53
C THR A 56 -1.87 7.94 -11.06
N GLY A 57 -2.09 8.78 -10.05
CA GLY A 57 -3.42 9.09 -9.53
C GLY A 57 -4.01 7.99 -8.64
N ASN A 58 -3.26 6.95 -8.30
CA ASN A 58 -3.72 5.84 -7.43
C ASN A 58 -5.12 5.32 -7.83
N ILE A 59 -5.35 5.16 -9.14
CA ILE A 59 -6.64 4.79 -9.72
C ILE A 59 -6.79 3.28 -9.69
N HIS A 60 -7.87 2.80 -9.05
CA HIS A 60 -8.18 1.36 -8.97
C HIS A 60 -9.68 1.09 -9.03
N THR A 61 -10.03 -0.09 -9.50
CA THR A 61 -11.38 -0.62 -9.47
C THR A 61 -11.63 -1.30 -8.13
N VAL A 62 -12.69 -0.89 -7.43
CA VAL A 62 -13.22 -1.59 -6.25
C VAL A 62 -14.27 -2.61 -6.70
N GLU A 63 -15.26 -2.14 -7.47
CA GLU A 63 -16.29 -2.99 -8.07
C GLU A 63 -16.54 -2.53 -9.51
N PRO A 64 -16.32 -3.38 -10.51
CA PRO A 64 -16.52 -3.03 -11.91
C PRO A 64 -17.92 -2.48 -12.21
N GLY A 65 -17.99 -1.32 -12.85
CA GLY A 65 -19.25 -0.67 -13.19
C GLY A 65 -20.01 -0.06 -12.01
N ALA A 66 -19.48 -0.13 -10.77
CA ALA A 66 -20.15 0.39 -9.59
C ALA A 66 -19.29 1.36 -8.80
N LEU A 67 -18.04 1.00 -8.44
CA LEU A 67 -17.18 1.83 -7.59
C LEU A 67 -15.72 1.78 -8.04
N TYR A 68 -15.15 2.96 -8.17
CA TYR A 68 -13.75 3.22 -8.46
C TYR A 68 -13.16 4.13 -7.39
N ARG A 69 -11.84 4.06 -7.21
CA ARG A 69 -11.12 4.85 -6.21
C ARG A 69 -9.91 5.53 -6.83
N SER A 70 -9.55 6.72 -6.31
CA SER A 70 -8.34 7.43 -6.75
C SER A 70 -7.75 8.33 -5.67
N ALA A 71 -6.56 8.88 -5.94
CA ALA A 71 -6.07 10.10 -5.32
C ALA A 71 -6.80 11.32 -5.91
N GLN A 72 -6.44 12.53 -5.43
CA GLN A 72 -6.87 13.77 -6.08
C GLN A 72 -6.29 13.84 -7.49
N LEU A 73 -7.16 13.79 -8.49
CA LEU A 73 -6.77 13.88 -9.88
C LEU A 73 -6.71 15.35 -10.36
N GLY A 74 -5.81 15.61 -11.30
CA GLY A 74 -5.84 16.85 -12.06
C GLY A 74 -6.93 16.81 -13.15
N GLU A 75 -7.19 17.94 -13.79
CA GLU A 75 -8.26 18.13 -14.77
C GLU A 75 -8.27 17.09 -15.90
N SER A 76 -7.12 16.87 -16.55
CA SER A 76 -7.02 15.90 -17.65
C SER A 76 -7.27 14.48 -17.14
N ALA A 77 -6.60 14.06 -16.07
CA ALA A 77 -6.74 12.72 -15.54
C ALA A 77 -8.15 12.43 -15.01
N LEU A 78 -8.81 13.41 -14.39
CA LEU A 78 -10.20 13.27 -13.98
C LEU A 78 -11.14 13.13 -15.19
N THR A 79 -10.89 13.90 -16.22
CA THR A 79 -11.63 13.81 -17.49
C THR A 79 -11.50 12.43 -18.11
N ASP A 80 -10.28 11.92 -18.22
CA ASP A 80 -10.00 10.60 -18.77
C ASP A 80 -10.69 9.49 -17.95
N VAL A 81 -10.61 9.55 -16.62
CA VAL A 81 -11.27 8.58 -15.73
C VAL A 81 -12.79 8.63 -15.83
N ILE A 82 -13.39 9.81 -15.95
CA ILE A 82 -14.83 9.95 -16.14
C ILE A 82 -15.27 9.31 -17.46
N ASP A 83 -14.53 9.54 -18.52
CA ASP A 83 -14.87 9.03 -19.84
C ASP A 83 -14.62 7.52 -19.94
N ASP A 84 -13.46 7.03 -19.50
CA ASP A 84 -13.06 5.62 -19.60
C ASP A 84 -13.95 4.69 -18.76
N TYR A 85 -14.29 5.12 -17.54
CA TYR A 85 -15.11 4.33 -16.61
C TYR A 85 -16.58 4.73 -16.58
N HIS A 86 -16.99 5.68 -17.42
CA HIS A 86 -18.36 6.19 -17.53
C HIS A 86 -18.92 6.68 -16.16
N ILE A 87 -18.07 7.35 -15.39
CA ILE A 87 -18.40 7.81 -14.04
C ILE A 87 -19.64 8.71 -14.06
N LYS A 88 -20.56 8.47 -13.14
CA LYS A 88 -21.79 9.28 -12.97
C LYS A 88 -21.77 10.13 -11.71
N SER A 89 -20.94 9.77 -10.74
CA SER A 89 -20.80 10.52 -9.49
C SER A 89 -19.36 10.56 -9.03
N VAL A 90 -18.93 11.70 -8.48
CA VAL A 90 -17.68 11.87 -7.74
C VAL A 90 -18.01 12.16 -6.29
N ILE A 91 -17.37 11.45 -5.37
CA ILE A 91 -17.47 11.69 -3.92
C ILE A 91 -16.10 12.15 -3.41
N ASN A 92 -16.01 13.43 -3.12
CA ASN A 92 -14.84 14.08 -2.57
C ASN A 92 -14.80 13.94 -1.04
N LEU A 93 -13.89 13.11 -0.53
CA LEU A 93 -13.71 12.85 0.92
C LEU A 93 -12.84 13.91 1.62
N ARG A 94 -12.34 14.91 0.88
CA ARG A 94 -11.62 16.04 1.44
C ARG A 94 -12.58 17.15 1.92
N GLY A 95 -13.78 17.18 1.34
CA GLY A 95 -14.76 18.24 1.51
C GLY A 95 -14.51 19.44 0.59
N ALA A 96 -15.49 20.33 0.57
CA ALA A 96 -15.45 21.54 -0.26
C ALA A 96 -14.31 22.49 0.13
N ASP A 97 -13.56 22.95 -0.86
CA ASP A 97 -12.59 24.02 -0.72
C ASP A 97 -12.63 24.97 -1.94
N PRO A 98 -13.61 25.89 -2.01
CA PRO A 98 -13.78 26.77 -3.16
C PRO A 98 -12.57 27.69 -3.45
N ARG A 99 -11.66 27.86 -2.49
CA ARG A 99 -10.44 28.66 -2.68
C ARG A 99 -9.33 27.88 -3.34
N ALA A 100 -9.33 26.55 -3.21
CA ALA A 100 -8.32 25.71 -3.82
C ALA A 100 -8.54 25.53 -5.33
N SER A 101 -7.46 25.59 -6.10
CA SER A 101 -7.52 25.41 -7.56
C SER A 101 -8.00 24.01 -7.94
N TRP A 102 -7.50 22.98 -7.23
CA TRP A 102 -7.87 21.58 -7.47
C TRP A 102 -9.39 21.38 -7.36
N TYR A 103 -10.04 21.99 -6.34
CA TYR A 103 -11.48 21.84 -6.12
C TYR A 103 -12.29 22.53 -7.21
N ARG A 104 -11.91 23.74 -7.60
CA ARG A 104 -12.58 24.46 -8.68
C ARG A 104 -12.48 23.72 -10.01
N SER A 105 -11.30 23.13 -10.30
CA SER A 105 -11.08 22.32 -11.49
C SER A 105 -11.96 21.07 -11.48
N GLU A 106 -12.03 20.36 -10.35
CA GLU A 106 -12.86 19.17 -10.17
C GLU A 106 -14.36 19.46 -10.35
N ILE A 107 -14.86 20.55 -9.79
CA ILE A 107 -16.24 21.01 -9.98
C ILE A 107 -16.49 21.34 -11.47
N ALA A 108 -15.58 22.06 -12.12
CA ALA A 108 -15.72 22.44 -13.52
C ALA A 108 -15.78 21.21 -14.45
N VAL A 109 -14.88 20.24 -14.24
CA VAL A 109 -14.88 18.97 -15.00
C VAL A 109 -16.16 18.19 -14.77
N SER A 110 -16.57 18.04 -13.50
CA SER A 110 -17.81 17.32 -13.16
C SER A 110 -19.04 17.94 -13.82
N GLN A 111 -19.16 19.26 -13.78
CA GLN A 111 -20.25 19.98 -14.45
C GLN A 111 -20.22 19.84 -15.97
N ALA A 112 -19.04 19.98 -16.58
CA ALA A 112 -18.87 19.84 -18.03
C ALA A 112 -19.23 18.44 -18.55
N ARG A 113 -19.07 17.41 -17.70
CA ARG A 113 -19.37 16.01 -18.02
C ARG A 113 -20.73 15.52 -17.52
N GLY A 114 -21.51 16.39 -16.87
CA GLY A 114 -22.81 16.02 -16.29
C GLY A 114 -22.71 15.01 -15.14
N VAL A 115 -21.58 15.00 -14.43
CA VAL A 115 -21.30 14.12 -13.31
C VAL A 115 -21.79 14.79 -12.01
N VAL A 116 -22.50 14.06 -11.18
CA VAL A 116 -22.96 14.56 -9.88
C VAL A 116 -21.79 14.59 -8.89
N HIS A 117 -21.53 15.72 -8.27
CA HIS A 117 -20.46 15.90 -7.31
C HIS A 117 -20.99 15.97 -5.90
N TYR A 118 -20.36 15.23 -4.97
CA TYR A 118 -20.69 15.20 -3.56
C TYR A 118 -19.48 15.54 -2.72
N ASP A 119 -19.63 16.42 -1.76
CA ASP A 119 -18.63 16.69 -0.73
C ASP A 119 -19.00 15.96 0.57
N LEU A 120 -18.14 15.03 0.98
CA LEU A 120 -18.27 14.30 2.22
C LEU A 120 -16.98 14.46 3.04
N PRO A 121 -16.83 15.57 3.78
CA PRO A 121 -15.61 15.82 4.53
C PRO A 121 -15.38 14.76 5.60
N MET A 122 -14.19 14.12 5.54
CA MET A 122 -13.73 13.16 6.52
C MET A 122 -12.40 13.59 7.09
N SER A 123 -12.21 13.39 8.40
CA SER A 123 -10.87 13.53 9.01
C SER A 123 -9.98 12.36 8.57
N ALA A 124 -8.69 12.67 8.33
CA ALA A 124 -7.69 11.63 8.10
C ALA A 124 -7.15 11.03 9.41
N ASN A 125 -7.35 11.73 10.54
CA ASN A 125 -6.67 11.45 11.81
C ASN A 125 -7.64 11.08 12.95
N SER A 126 -8.91 10.84 12.66
CA SER A 126 -9.89 10.48 13.69
C SER A 126 -10.70 9.27 13.27
N LEU A 127 -11.08 8.49 14.28
CA LEU A 127 -12.03 7.40 14.08
C LEU A 127 -13.34 7.94 13.51
N VAL A 128 -13.91 7.20 12.58
CA VAL A 128 -15.20 7.53 11.99
C VAL A 128 -16.30 7.08 12.94
N ASP A 129 -17.14 8.03 13.35
CA ASP A 129 -18.27 7.75 14.21
C ASP A 129 -19.40 7.00 13.45
N PRO A 130 -20.29 6.29 14.17
CA PRO A 130 -21.36 5.51 13.54
C PRO A 130 -22.29 6.34 12.64
N SER A 131 -22.53 7.61 12.97
CA SER A 131 -23.39 8.48 12.17
C SER A 131 -22.74 8.82 10.83
N THR A 132 -21.46 9.08 10.82
CA THR A 132 -20.67 9.28 9.60
C THR A 132 -20.62 8.01 8.76
N MET A 133 -20.43 6.83 9.37
CA MET A 133 -20.50 5.54 8.65
C MET A 133 -21.85 5.33 7.99
N ALA A 134 -22.95 5.64 8.69
CA ALA A 134 -24.30 5.55 8.12
C ALA A 134 -24.50 6.49 6.93
N ARG A 135 -23.98 7.74 7.02
CA ARG A 135 -24.02 8.71 5.92
C ARG A 135 -23.20 8.25 4.71
N ILE A 136 -21.99 7.70 4.92
CA ILE A 136 -21.18 7.10 3.86
C ILE A 136 -21.96 6.00 3.15
N SER A 137 -22.49 5.04 3.91
CA SER A 137 -23.24 3.93 3.36
C SER A 137 -24.50 4.36 2.61
N ALA A 138 -25.24 5.33 3.14
CA ALA A 138 -26.42 5.89 2.47
C ALA A 138 -26.04 6.57 1.15
N LEU A 139 -24.98 7.39 1.13
CA LEU A 139 -24.52 8.05 -0.07
C LEU A 139 -24.02 7.06 -1.12
N LEU A 140 -23.22 6.06 -0.72
CA LEU A 140 -22.75 5.01 -1.62
C LEU A 140 -23.89 4.18 -2.23
N ARG A 141 -25.01 4.00 -1.53
CA ARG A 141 -26.20 3.30 -2.06
C ARG A 141 -26.98 4.16 -3.05
N SER A 142 -27.13 5.46 -2.77
CA SER A 142 -28.01 6.36 -3.52
C SER A 142 -27.34 7.08 -4.68
N ALA A 143 -26.01 7.27 -4.64
CA ALA A 143 -25.28 7.99 -5.70
C ALA A 143 -25.40 7.26 -7.06
N PRO A 144 -25.63 8.00 -8.15
CA PRO A 144 -25.61 7.43 -9.51
C PRO A 144 -24.31 6.71 -9.79
N LYS A 145 -24.40 5.50 -10.36
CA LYS A 145 -23.24 4.64 -10.63
C LYS A 145 -22.84 4.68 -12.10
N PRO A 146 -21.55 4.49 -12.41
CA PRO A 146 -20.43 4.23 -11.53
C PRO A 146 -20.01 5.45 -10.68
N VAL A 147 -19.50 5.20 -9.46
CA VAL A 147 -19.03 6.22 -8.52
C VAL A 147 -17.50 6.24 -8.48
N LEU A 148 -16.89 7.41 -8.51
CA LEU A 148 -15.50 7.63 -8.17
C LEU A 148 -15.40 8.21 -6.77
N ILE A 149 -14.72 7.53 -5.85
CA ILE A 149 -14.39 8.07 -4.52
C ILE A 149 -12.92 8.49 -4.49
N HIS A 150 -12.62 9.63 -3.89
CA HIS A 150 -11.24 10.07 -3.74
C HIS A 150 -11.01 10.88 -2.47
N CYS A 151 -9.75 10.94 -2.05
CA CYS A 151 -9.26 11.90 -1.07
C CYS A 151 -8.00 12.60 -1.62
N GLN A 152 -7.04 12.96 -0.79
CA GLN A 152 -5.79 13.57 -1.28
C GLN A 152 -4.86 12.51 -1.89
N SER A 153 -4.53 11.47 -1.13
CA SER A 153 -3.60 10.40 -1.55
C SER A 153 -4.28 9.16 -2.13
N GLY A 154 -5.60 9.03 -1.95
CA GLY A 154 -6.33 7.83 -2.32
C GLY A 154 -6.09 6.63 -1.39
N ALA A 155 -5.39 6.82 -0.26
CA ALA A 155 -5.00 5.76 0.66
C ALA A 155 -6.03 5.57 1.79
N ASP A 156 -5.97 6.40 2.85
CA ASP A 156 -6.66 6.14 4.11
C ASP A 156 -8.19 6.33 4.04
N ARG A 157 -8.65 7.57 3.83
CA ARG A 157 -10.09 7.88 3.75
C ARG A 157 -10.77 7.15 2.62
N THR A 158 -10.12 7.10 1.46
CA THR A 158 -10.61 6.38 0.29
C THR A 158 -10.62 4.87 0.54
N GLY A 159 -9.58 4.33 1.17
CA GLY A 159 -9.52 2.92 1.56
C GLY A 159 -10.62 2.54 2.52
N LEU A 160 -10.86 3.35 3.55
CA LEU A 160 -11.95 3.12 4.51
C LEU A 160 -13.33 3.12 3.84
N VAL A 161 -13.59 4.10 2.95
CA VAL A 161 -14.88 4.16 2.24
C VAL A 161 -15.05 2.99 1.27
N ALA A 162 -13.98 2.56 0.61
CA ALA A 162 -13.98 1.36 -0.23
C ALA A 162 -14.24 0.09 0.59
N ALA A 163 -13.61 -0.05 1.76
CA ALA A 163 -13.85 -1.17 2.67
C ALA A 163 -15.31 -1.21 3.18
N ILE A 164 -15.86 -0.04 3.54
CA ILE A 164 -17.28 0.07 3.92
C ILE A 164 -18.19 -0.38 2.77
N TYR A 165 -17.88 -0.01 1.54
CA TYR A 165 -18.63 -0.45 0.37
C TYR A 165 -18.58 -1.97 0.21
N GLU A 166 -17.40 -2.56 0.23
CA GLU A 166 -17.23 -4.00 0.06
C GLU A 166 -17.95 -4.79 1.17
N TYR A 167 -17.80 -4.38 2.42
CA TYR A 167 -18.41 -5.06 3.55
C TYR A 167 -19.93 -4.85 3.62
N ALA A 168 -20.39 -3.58 3.61
CA ALA A 168 -21.76 -3.24 3.93
C ALA A 168 -22.70 -3.19 2.71
N ILE A 169 -22.17 -3.15 1.48
CA ILE A 169 -22.97 -3.02 0.25
C ILE A 169 -22.78 -4.23 -0.65
N ALA A 170 -21.52 -4.62 -0.91
CA ALA A 170 -21.20 -5.79 -1.73
C ALA A 170 -21.23 -7.11 -0.94
N ALA A 171 -21.46 -7.05 0.39
CA ALA A 171 -21.54 -8.19 1.31
C ALA A 171 -20.30 -9.12 1.26
N ARG A 172 -19.11 -8.55 1.06
CA ARG A 172 -17.85 -9.29 1.10
C ARG A 172 -17.44 -9.57 2.54
N PRO A 173 -16.65 -10.62 2.80
CA PRO A 173 -16.06 -10.86 4.11
C PRO A 173 -15.24 -9.65 4.60
N ALA A 174 -15.18 -9.45 5.92
CA ALA A 174 -14.46 -8.33 6.51
C ALA A 174 -12.96 -8.35 6.12
N GLU A 175 -12.36 -9.54 6.10
CA GLU A 175 -10.97 -9.76 5.75
C GLU A 175 -10.65 -9.28 4.31
N GLU A 176 -11.56 -9.51 3.36
CA GLU A 176 -11.41 -9.02 1.98
C GLU A 176 -11.59 -7.50 1.93
N ALA A 177 -12.58 -6.96 2.62
CA ALA A 177 -12.84 -5.53 2.67
C ALA A 177 -11.66 -4.75 3.30
N GLU A 178 -10.99 -5.32 4.31
CA GLU A 178 -9.81 -4.72 4.94
C GLU A 178 -8.62 -4.60 3.98
N GLU A 179 -8.54 -5.40 2.91
CA GLU A 179 -7.51 -5.27 1.89
C GLU A 179 -7.52 -3.90 1.19
N GLN A 180 -8.66 -3.19 1.22
CA GLN A 180 -8.75 -1.81 0.74
C GLN A 180 -7.90 -0.82 1.57
N LEU A 181 -7.50 -1.20 2.78
CA LEU A 181 -6.60 -0.50 3.68
C LEU A 181 -5.24 -1.22 3.70
N SER A 182 -4.57 -1.27 2.57
CA SER A 182 -3.29 -1.96 2.42
C SER A 182 -2.22 -1.08 1.76
N LEU A 183 -0.98 -1.52 1.87
CA LEU A 183 0.16 -0.87 1.25
C LEU A 183 0.01 -0.80 -0.29
N ARG A 184 -0.73 -1.72 -0.89
CA ARG A 184 -1.08 -1.69 -2.32
C ARG A 184 -1.66 -0.35 -2.76
N PHE A 185 -2.41 0.31 -1.90
CA PHE A 185 -3.05 1.60 -2.16
C PHE A 185 -2.36 2.76 -1.43
N GLY A 186 -1.19 2.50 -0.83
CA GLY A 186 -0.42 3.51 -0.11
C GLY A 186 -0.86 3.73 1.34
N HIS A 187 -1.78 2.89 1.88
CA HIS A 187 -2.10 2.91 3.29
C HIS A 187 -0.97 2.25 4.08
N VAL A 188 -0.40 2.99 5.03
CA VAL A 188 0.60 2.49 5.98
C VAL A 188 -0.06 2.50 7.34
N PRO A 189 -0.36 1.33 7.93
CA PRO A 189 -0.95 1.29 9.26
C PRO A 189 0.00 1.94 10.27
N TYR A 190 -0.52 2.85 11.08
CA TYR A 190 0.24 3.40 12.20
C TYR A 190 0.37 2.31 13.26
N LEU A 191 1.63 2.00 13.62
CA LEU A 191 1.99 1.09 14.70
C LEU A 191 1.69 1.72 16.06
#